data_6197afdb4d4e59a18fdd80af0bacc0fc
#
_entry.id   6197afdb4d4e59a18fdd80af0bacc0fc
#
_cell.length_a   1.000
_cell.length_b   1.000
_cell.length_c   1.000
_cell.angle_alpha   90.00
_cell.angle_beta   90.00
_cell.angle_gamma   90.00
#
_symmetry.space_group_name_H-M   'P 1'
#
loop_
_entity.id
_entity.type
_entity.pdbx_description
1 polymer ?
#
loop_
_entity_poly.entity_id
_entity_poly.type
_entity_poly.pdbx_seq_one_letter_code
_entity_poly.pdbx_strand_id
1 'polypeptide(L)'
;MKLINSALGCITYYMFYPFQKGKMNVLSLYFHDPLPDSFEKVVLWCKKKGYDFVHIDEITSYVKGEPSKHKKMVHFSFDDGWLTNKALIPIIEKYNVPITIFVPVEPLESGNFWWNYAYAKHKSNEKIEEFKTYDEKRFNSEINKIKQEICLDREAVTFEELKEMSTHPLINIQSHTYNHPILTNVSDKQLDFELSESKKFLSSLLEKDIDTFSYPNGSFGSREENAVSKYYKCGYTTEEKFVQPGGNIFRIPRTCLLDNYWSNLSRIVGAWKVLKRFAP
;
A
#
# COMPACT_ATOMS: atom_id res chain seq x y z
N MET A 1 12.30 -1.44 22.83
CA MET A 1 11.46 -0.71 21.86
C MET A 1 10.19 -1.48 21.48
N LYS A 2 10.23 -2.72 20.94
CA LYS A 2 9.02 -3.49 20.52
C LYS A 2 7.99 -3.68 21.65
N LEU A 3 8.40 -3.99 22.87
CA LEU A 3 7.50 -4.17 24.05
C LEU A 3 6.82 -2.87 24.47
N ILE A 4 7.55 -1.76 24.46
CA ILE A 4 7.00 -0.43 24.82
C ILE A 4 5.95 -0.01 23.80
N ASN A 5 6.23 -0.17 22.52
CA ASN A 5 5.27 0.13 21.45
C ASN A 5 4.02 -0.76 21.51
N SER A 6 4.17 -2.03 21.93
CA SER A 6 3.05 -2.94 22.11
C SER A 6 2.17 -2.52 23.31
N ALA A 7 2.77 -2.18 24.45
CA ALA A 7 2.02 -1.73 25.63
C ALA A 7 1.29 -0.40 25.36
N LEU A 8 1.96 0.56 24.74
CA LEU A 8 1.38 1.85 24.37
C LEU A 8 0.24 1.66 23.34
N GLY A 9 0.43 0.78 22.34
CA GLY A 9 -0.61 0.44 21.38
C GLY A 9 -1.85 -0.18 22.02
N CYS A 10 -1.66 -1.06 23.01
CA CYS A 10 -2.76 -1.65 23.77
C CYS A 10 -3.56 -0.58 24.54
N ILE A 11 -2.87 0.26 25.29
CA ILE A 11 -3.49 1.35 26.09
C ILE A 11 -4.28 2.27 25.17
N THR A 12 -3.65 2.76 24.11
CA THR A 12 -4.28 3.70 23.17
C THR A 12 -5.46 3.08 22.44
N TYR A 13 -5.39 1.79 22.07
CA TYR A 13 -6.53 1.09 21.48
C TYR A 13 -7.74 1.11 22.42
N TYR A 14 -7.61 0.68 23.65
CA TYR A 14 -8.72 0.63 24.61
C TYR A 14 -9.27 2.02 24.98
N MET A 15 -8.42 3.04 25.01
CA MET A 15 -8.85 4.42 25.24
C MET A 15 -9.67 4.99 24.07
N PHE A 16 -9.27 4.72 22.82
CA PHE A 16 -9.88 5.36 21.65
C PHE A 16 -10.99 4.55 21.01
N TYR A 17 -10.94 3.21 21.07
CA TYR A 17 -11.93 2.34 20.43
C TYR A 17 -13.38 2.70 20.77
N PRO A 18 -13.79 2.97 22.03
CA PRO A 18 -15.16 3.32 22.36
C PRO A 18 -15.67 4.57 21.64
N PHE A 19 -14.80 5.56 21.42
CA PHE A 19 -15.14 6.83 20.78
C PHE A 19 -15.10 6.77 19.25
N GLN A 20 -14.36 5.85 18.67
CA GLN A 20 -14.13 5.76 17.23
C GLN A 20 -14.95 4.63 16.55
N LYS A 21 -15.49 3.68 17.31
CA LYS A 21 -16.19 2.50 16.75
C LYS A 21 -17.31 2.86 15.77
N GLY A 22 -18.01 3.98 15.96
CA GLY A 22 -19.04 4.45 15.06
C GLY A 22 -18.54 5.06 13.73
N LYS A 23 -17.25 5.41 13.66
CA LYS A 23 -16.59 5.97 12.46
C LYS A 23 -15.83 4.91 11.66
N MET A 24 -15.75 3.68 12.17
CA MET A 24 -14.94 2.59 11.65
C MET A 24 -15.79 1.59 10.87
N ASN A 25 -16.82 2.04 10.18
CA ASN A 25 -17.66 1.11 9.40
C ASN A 25 -16.96 0.63 8.14
N VAL A 26 -16.05 1.44 7.60
CA VAL A 26 -15.25 1.09 6.44
C VAL A 26 -13.77 1.27 6.76
N LEU A 27 -13.01 0.20 6.60
CA LEU A 27 -11.58 0.17 6.80
C LEU A 27 -10.87 -0.15 5.48
N SER A 28 -9.93 0.71 5.10
CA SER A 28 -8.98 0.46 4.03
C SER A 28 -7.60 0.37 4.67
N LEU A 29 -7.08 -0.84 4.76
CA LEU A 29 -5.85 -1.18 5.50
C LEU A 29 -4.77 -1.62 4.51
N TYR A 30 -3.52 -1.24 4.76
CA TYR A 30 -2.44 -1.71 3.90
C TYR A 30 -1.18 -2.10 4.68
N PHE A 31 -0.46 -3.03 4.10
CA PHE A 31 0.87 -3.47 4.48
C PHE A 31 1.82 -3.32 3.29
N HIS A 32 3.11 -3.56 3.52
CA HIS A 32 4.07 -3.85 2.46
C HIS A 32 4.44 -5.33 2.50
N ASP A 33 5.19 -5.72 3.52
CA ASP A 33 5.72 -7.07 3.73
C ASP A 33 5.45 -7.58 5.16
N PRO A 34 4.20 -7.92 5.50
CA PRO A 34 3.90 -8.38 6.84
C PRO A 34 4.30 -9.85 7.05
N LEU A 35 4.73 -10.16 8.26
CA LEU A 35 4.79 -11.55 8.70
C LEU A 35 3.38 -12.17 8.66
N PRO A 36 3.21 -13.41 8.16
CA PRO A 36 1.90 -14.08 8.06
C PRO A 36 1.10 -14.07 9.38
N ASP A 37 1.76 -14.34 10.51
CA ASP A 37 1.14 -14.31 11.84
C ASP A 37 0.61 -12.91 12.23
N SER A 38 1.32 -11.84 11.84
CA SER A 38 0.88 -10.46 12.07
C SER A 38 -0.37 -10.12 11.25
N PHE A 39 -0.41 -10.55 9.99
CA PHE A 39 -1.56 -10.37 9.12
C PHE A 39 -2.76 -11.17 9.63
N GLU A 40 -2.59 -12.48 9.94
CA GLU A 40 -3.67 -13.34 10.43
C GLU A 40 -4.32 -12.78 11.71
N LYS A 41 -3.55 -12.26 12.65
CA LYS A 41 -4.08 -11.63 13.87
C LYS A 41 -4.99 -10.44 13.57
N VAL A 42 -4.66 -9.61 12.57
CA VAL A 42 -5.52 -8.48 12.17
C VAL A 42 -6.77 -8.99 11.46
N VAL A 43 -6.67 -9.99 10.58
CA VAL A 43 -7.82 -10.65 9.94
C VAL A 43 -8.78 -11.19 10.99
N LEU A 44 -8.28 -11.93 11.99
CA LEU A 44 -9.09 -12.47 13.08
C LEU A 44 -9.76 -11.37 13.90
N TRP A 45 -9.07 -10.27 14.16
CA TRP A 45 -9.67 -9.11 14.83
C TRP A 45 -10.81 -8.51 14.01
N CYS A 46 -10.63 -8.30 12.71
CA CYS A 46 -11.68 -7.80 11.83
C CYS A 46 -12.90 -8.72 11.83
N LYS A 47 -12.67 -10.03 11.67
CA LYS A 47 -13.73 -11.05 11.74
C LYS A 47 -14.49 -11.01 13.07
N LYS A 48 -13.76 -10.94 14.21
CA LYS A 48 -14.36 -10.84 15.56
C LYS A 48 -15.17 -9.55 15.75
N LYS A 49 -14.81 -8.46 15.03
CA LYS A 49 -15.53 -7.18 15.09
C LYS A 49 -16.69 -7.09 14.10
N GLY A 50 -16.95 -8.16 13.34
CA GLY A 50 -18.06 -8.26 12.39
C GLY A 50 -17.85 -7.45 11.12
N TYR A 51 -16.61 -7.38 10.62
CA TYR A 51 -16.32 -6.85 9.30
C TYR A 51 -16.48 -7.94 8.24
N ASP A 52 -17.10 -7.57 7.14
CA ASP A 52 -17.08 -8.32 5.90
C ASP A 52 -15.80 -7.97 5.13
N PHE A 53 -15.10 -8.99 4.63
CA PHE A 53 -13.94 -8.81 3.78
C PHE A 53 -14.42 -8.57 2.35
N VAL A 54 -14.01 -7.46 1.76
CA VAL A 54 -14.55 -7.00 0.47
C VAL A 54 -13.44 -6.74 -0.56
N HIS A 55 -13.78 -6.80 -1.84
CA HIS A 55 -12.90 -6.37 -2.92
C HIS A 55 -12.73 -4.83 -2.90
N ILE A 56 -11.64 -4.34 -3.50
CA ILE A 56 -11.29 -2.92 -3.49
C ILE A 56 -12.36 -2.03 -4.14
N ASP A 57 -13.08 -2.58 -5.11
CA ASP A 57 -14.17 -1.87 -5.82
C ASP A 57 -15.32 -1.49 -4.89
N GLU A 58 -15.61 -2.30 -3.87
CA GLU A 58 -16.65 -1.99 -2.88
C GLU A 58 -16.26 -0.80 -2.00
N ILE A 59 -14.95 -0.62 -1.71
CA ILE A 59 -14.45 0.58 -1.04
C ILE A 59 -14.61 1.80 -1.94
N THR A 60 -14.26 1.66 -3.23
CA THR A 60 -14.40 2.74 -4.22
C THR A 60 -15.86 3.14 -4.41
N SER A 61 -16.78 2.17 -4.53
CA SER A 61 -18.21 2.37 -4.61
C SER A 61 -18.76 3.10 -3.38
N TYR A 62 -18.33 2.71 -2.18
CA TYR A 62 -18.71 3.41 -0.95
C TYR A 62 -18.23 4.87 -0.95
N VAL A 63 -17.00 5.14 -1.39
CA VAL A 63 -16.49 6.52 -1.49
C VAL A 63 -17.31 7.35 -2.49
N LYS A 64 -17.79 6.75 -3.58
CA LYS A 64 -18.71 7.40 -4.52
C LYS A 64 -20.10 7.69 -3.94
N GLY A 65 -20.43 7.14 -2.76
CA GLY A 65 -21.73 7.27 -2.13
C GLY A 65 -22.75 6.24 -2.63
N GLU A 66 -22.31 5.17 -3.31
CA GLU A 66 -23.17 4.09 -3.76
C GLU A 66 -23.66 3.26 -2.56
N PRO A 67 -24.91 2.73 -2.59
CA PRO A 67 -25.42 1.89 -1.52
C PRO A 67 -24.58 0.65 -1.30
N SER A 68 -24.25 0.35 -0.04
CA SER A 68 -23.57 -0.89 0.32
C SER A 68 -24.51 -1.83 1.08
N LYS A 69 -24.42 -3.15 0.77
CA LYS A 69 -25.10 -4.21 1.53
C LYS A 69 -24.41 -4.51 2.86
N HIS A 70 -23.18 -4.05 3.02
CA HIS A 70 -22.34 -4.31 4.20
C HIS A 70 -22.53 -3.22 5.26
N LYS A 71 -22.79 -3.62 6.51
CA LYS A 71 -22.81 -2.70 7.66
C LYS A 71 -21.40 -2.28 8.09
N LYS A 72 -20.46 -3.20 7.96
CA LYS A 72 -19.03 -2.98 8.19
C LYS A 72 -18.24 -3.73 7.14
N MET A 73 -17.29 -3.07 6.51
CA MET A 73 -16.42 -3.68 5.52
C MET A 73 -14.96 -3.32 5.72
N VAL A 74 -14.10 -4.23 5.36
CA VAL A 74 -12.65 -4.04 5.37
C VAL A 74 -12.04 -4.59 4.09
N HIS A 75 -11.13 -3.83 3.52
CA HIS A 75 -10.26 -4.26 2.44
C HIS A 75 -8.81 -4.19 2.87
N PHE A 76 -8.03 -5.19 2.46
CA PHE A 76 -6.58 -5.24 2.65
C PHE A 76 -5.87 -5.03 1.32
N SER A 77 -4.89 -4.14 1.32
CA SER A 77 -3.97 -3.98 0.20
C SER A 77 -2.52 -4.15 0.64
N PHE A 78 -1.66 -4.45 -0.33
CA PHE A 78 -0.22 -4.59 -0.14
C PHE A 78 0.48 -3.77 -1.20
N ASP A 79 1.45 -2.97 -0.81
CA ASP A 79 2.22 -2.18 -1.76
C ASP A 79 3.52 -2.91 -2.13
N ASP A 80 4.11 -2.56 -3.27
CA ASP A 80 5.39 -2.98 -3.83
C ASP A 80 5.45 -4.37 -4.49
N GLY A 81 4.61 -5.33 -4.12
CA GLY A 81 4.69 -6.68 -4.71
C GLY A 81 5.90 -7.48 -4.20
N TRP A 82 6.06 -7.56 -2.89
CA TRP A 82 7.09 -8.36 -2.24
C TRP A 82 6.88 -9.86 -2.47
N LEU A 83 7.97 -10.58 -2.71
CA LEU A 83 7.95 -12.05 -2.89
C LEU A 83 7.31 -12.77 -1.69
N THR A 84 7.51 -12.25 -0.50
CA THR A 84 6.97 -12.77 0.76
C THR A 84 5.44 -12.65 0.85
N ASN A 85 4.79 -11.80 0.05
CA ASN A 85 3.32 -11.72 0.00
C ASN A 85 2.69 -13.07 -0.43
N LYS A 86 3.40 -13.95 -1.14
CA LYS A 86 2.94 -15.31 -1.46
C LYS A 86 2.66 -16.15 -0.22
N ALA A 87 3.38 -15.94 0.87
CA ALA A 87 3.16 -16.65 2.13
C ALA A 87 1.81 -16.32 2.80
N LEU A 88 1.10 -15.28 2.32
CA LEU A 88 -0.21 -14.89 2.83
C LEU A 88 -1.36 -15.67 2.19
N ILE A 89 -1.13 -16.35 1.05
CA ILE A 89 -2.16 -17.09 0.29
C ILE A 89 -2.96 -18.06 1.17
N PRO A 90 -2.34 -18.93 2.00
CA PRO A 90 -3.11 -19.84 2.85
C PRO A 90 -4.03 -19.13 3.85
N ILE A 91 -3.68 -17.90 4.28
CA ILE A 91 -4.49 -17.11 5.22
C ILE A 91 -5.68 -16.50 4.48
N ILE A 92 -5.46 -15.90 3.31
CA ILE A 92 -6.53 -15.29 2.51
C ILE A 92 -7.56 -16.33 2.06
N GLU A 93 -7.12 -17.55 1.71
CA GLU A 93 -8.00 -18.67 1.38
C GLU A 93 -8.81 -19.13 2.60
N LYS A 94 -8.11 -19.39 3.73
CA LYS A 94 -8.73 -19.88 4.97
C LYS A 94 -9.86 -18.99 5.47
N TYR A 95 -9.72 -17.67 5.31
CA TYR A 95 -10.68 -16.69 5.82
C TYR A 95 -11.50 -16.01 4.72
N ASN A 96 -11.29 -16.39 3.46
CA ASN A 96 -11.91 -15.79 2.28
C ASN A 96 -11.72 -14.26 2.25
N VAL A 97 -10.46 -13.81 2.28
CA VAL A 97 -10.07 -12.39 2.36
C VAL A 97 -9.62 -11.89 1.00
N PRO A 98 -10.43 -11.13 0.26
CA PRO A 98 -9.96 -10.47 -0.95
C PRO A 98 -8.88 -9.44 -0.62
N ILE A 99 -7.80 -9.44 -1.42
CA ILE A 99 -6.70 -8.50 -1.29
C ILE A 99 -6.39 -7.81 -2.61
N THR A 100 -5.76 -6.65 -2.54
CA THR A 100 -5.15 -5.99 -3.71
C THR A 100 -3.66 -5.82 -3.49
N ILE A 101 -2.85 -6.13 -4.50
CA ILE A 101 -1.42 -5.85 -4.48
C ILE A 101 -1.13 -4.78 -5.52
N PHE A 102 -0.57 -3.65 -5.07
CA PHE A 102 -0.13 -2.56 -5.92
C PHE A 102 1.34 -2.76 -6.29
N VAL A 103 1.63 -2.95 -7.57
CA VAL A 103 2.93 -3.42 -8.04
C VAL A 103 3.61 -2.39 -8.94
N PRO A 104 4.84 -1.97 -8.63
CA PRO A 104 5.69 -1.26 -9.57
C PRO A 104 6.30 -2.24 -10.58
N VAL A 105 6.48 -1.82 -11.83
CA VAL A 105 6.87 -2.73 -12.91
C VAL A 105 8.36 -3.07 -12.89
N GLU A 106 9.23 -2.06 -12.73
CA GLU A 106 10.68 -2.23 -12.82
C GLU A 106 11.24 -3.26 -11.83
N PRO A 107 10.79 -3.33 -10.55
CA PRO A 107 11.24 -4.35 -9.62
C PRO A 107 10.92 -5.79 -10.02
N LEU A 108 9.89 -6.03 -10.84
CA LEU A 108 9.59 -7.37 -11.37
C LEU A 108 10.73 -7.89 -12.26
N GLU A 109 11.39 -6.99 -13.00
CA GLU A 109 12.53 -7.30 -13.86
C GLU A 109 13.83 -7.32 -13.05
N SER A 110 14.17 -6.22 -12.35
CA SER A 110 15.42 -6.08 -11.61
C SER A 110 15.53 -6.96 -10.36
N GLY A 111 14.40 -7.40 -9.83
CA GLY A 111 14.31 -8.26 -8.66
C GLY A 111 14.30 -7.52 -7.33
N ASN A 112 14.53 -6.21 -7.33
CA ASN A 112 14.65 -5.43 -6.10
C ASN A 112 14.17 -3.99 -6.27
N PHE A 113 13.94 -3.35 -5.13
CA PHE A 113 13.47 -1.97 -5.03
C PHE A 113 14.64 -1.01 -4.91
N TRP A 114 14.50 0.24 -5.41
CA TRP A 114 15.58 1.22 -5.38
C TRP A 114 16.11 1.50 -3.95
N TRP A 115 15.24 1.45 -2.93
CA TRP A 115 15.65 1.67 -1.54
C TRP A 115 16.49 0.53 -0.97
N ASN A 116 16.32 -0.70 -1.45
CA ASN A 116 17.18 -1.84 -1.07
C ASN A 116 18.60 -1.63 -1.60
N TYR A 117 18.74 -1.19 -2.84
CA TYR A 117 20.04 -0.81 -3.42
C TYR A 117 20.69 0.35 -2.66
N ALA A 118 19.90 1.43 -2.37
CA ALA A 118 20.39 2.56 -1.60
C ALA A 118 20.84 2.13 -0.18
N TYR A 119 20.05 1.29 0.49
CA TYR A 119 20.42 0.76 1.80
C TYR A 119 21.65 -0.16 1.73
N ALA A 120 21.73 -1.03 0.75
CA ALA A 120 22.87 -1.92 0.57
C ALA A 120 24.19 -1.14 0.41
N LYS A 121 24.14 -0.03 -0.34
CA LYS A 121 25.29 0.87 -0.57
C LYS A 121 25.69 1.65 0.67
N HIS A 122 24.72 2.28 1.33
CA HIS A 122 24.98 3.31 2.34
C HIS A 122 24.80 2.83 3.78
N LYS A 123 24.10 1.69 4.01
CA LYS A 123 23.74 1.15 5.32
C LYS A 123 23.06 2.18 6.24
N SER A 124 22.28 3.09 5.66
CA SER A 124 21.65 4.23 6.35
C SER A 124 20.23 4.47 5.84
N ASN A 125 19.28 4.53 6.77
CA ASN A 125 17.90 4.93 6.47
C ASN A 125 17.81 6.43 6.17
N GLU A 126 18.67 7.26 6.75
CA GLU A 126 18.75 8.70 6.49
C GLU A 126 19.10 8.94 5.01
N LYS A 127 19.95 8.08 4.43
CA LYS A 127 20.25 8.14 2.99
C LYS A 127 19.03 7.76 2.14
N ILE A 128 18.22 6.79 2.52
CA ILE A 128 16.98 6.47 1.82
C ILE A 128 16.04 7.69 1.84
N GLU A 129 15.90 8.36 2.99
CA GLU A 129 15.08 9.58 3.08
C GLU A 129 15.66 10.72 2.24
N GLU A 130 16.99 10.85 2.16
CA GLU A 130 17.65 11.82 1.28
C GLU A 130 17.34 11.54 -0.20
N PHE A 131 17.36 10.28 -0.66
CA PHE A 131 17.00 9.90 -2.02
C PHE A 131 15.58 10.32 -2.39
N LYS A 132 14.66 10.29 -1.43
CA LYS A 132 13.27 10.73 -1.65
C LYS A 132 13.14 12.24 -1.93
N THR A 133 14.19 13.02 -1.69
CA THR A 133 14.23 14.47 -1.96
C THR A 133 14.87 14.83 -3.30
N TYR A 134 15.47 13.85 -3.99
CA TYR A 134 16.18 14.09 -5.24
C TYR A 134 15.20 14.39 -6.38
N ASP A 135 15.60 15.29 -7.28
CA ASP A 135 14.96 15.41 -8.58
C ASP A 135 15.20 14.15 -9.43
N GLU A 136 14.42 14.00 -10.50
CA GLU A 136 14.47 12.87 -11.42
C GLU A 136 15.89 12.56 -11.93
N LYS A 137 16.61 13.58 -12.36
CA LYS A 137 17.94 13.43 -12.98
C LYS A 137 18.96 12.89 -11.97
N ARG A 138 19.00 13.50 -10.78
CA ARG A 138 19.91 13.10 -9.71
C ARG A 138 19.55 11.69 -9.22
N PHE A 139 18.26 11.43 -8.98
CA PHE A 139 17.78 10.13 -8.54
C PHE A 139 18.21 9.01 -9.50
N ASN A 140 17.91 9.17 -10.80
CA ASN A 140 18.23 8.17 -11.81
C ASN A 140 19.74 7.96 -11.95
N SER A 141 20.54 9.04 -11.92
CA SER A 141 22.00 8.94 -11.98
C SER A 141 22.58 8.14 -10.82
N GLU A 142 22.17 8.45 -9.59
CA GLU A 142 22.70 7.80 -8.38
C GLU A 142 22.24 6.34 -8.28
N ILE A 143 20.94 6.07 -8.51
CA ILE A 143 20.43 4.72 -8.35
C ILE A 143 20.93 3.75 -9.43
N ASN A 144 21.06 4.22 -10.68
CA ASN A 144 21.59 3.40 -11.76
C ASN A 144 23.06 3.04 -11.51
N LYS A 145 23.88 3.98 -10.98
CA LYS A 145 25.25 3.70 -10.57
C LYS A 145 25.29 2.63 -9.48
N ILE A 146 24.43 2.74 -8.46
CA ILE A 146 24.41 1.74 -7.37
C ILE A 146 23.99 0.37 -7.91
N LYS A 147 22.99 0.30 -8.78
CA LYS A 147 22.53 -0.96 -9.40
C LYS A 147 23.62 -1.66 -10.24
N GLN A 148 24.53 -0.89 -10.85
CA GLN A 148 25.67 -1.46 -11.59
C GLN A 148 26.76 -2.04 -10.65
N GLU A 149 26.87 -1.53 -9.43
CA GLU A 149 27.90 -1.92 -8.46
C GLU A 149 27.47 -3.03 -7.51
N ILE A 150 26.16 -3.20 -7.28
CA ILE A 150 25.61 -4.06 -6.24
C ILE A 150 24.62 -5.06 -6.82
N CYS A 151 24.85 -6.33 -6.55
CA CYS A 151 23.91 -7.40 -6.79
C CYS A 151 23.18 -7.75 -5.47
N LEU A 152 21.87 -7.91 -5.51
CA LEU A 152 21.04 -8.29 -4.37
C LEU A 152 20.25 -9.56 -4.69
N ASP A 153 19.96 -10.34 -3.65
CA ASP A 153 18.99 -11.42 -3.75
C ASP A 153 17.61 -10.83 -4.05
N ARG A 154 16.82 -11.55 -4.84
CA ARG A 154 15.49 -11.10 -5.26
C ARG A 154 14.54 -10.97 -4.07
N GLU A 155 13.86 -9.82 -3.96
CA GLU A 155 12.82 -9.57 -2.97
C GLU A 155 11.46 -9.21 -3.60
N ALA A 156 11.44 -8.78 -4.86
CA ALA A 156 10.21 -8.57 -5.62
C ALA A 156 9.76 -9.88 -6.31
N VAL A 157 8.46 -10.08 -6.47
CA VAL A 157 7.91 -11.19 -7.27
C VAL A 157 8.41 -11.13 -8.70
N THR A 158 8.49 -12.29 -9.38
CA THR A 158 8.79 -12.37 -10.83
C THR A 158 7.53 -12.09 -11.65
N PHE A 159 7.69 -11.92 -12.97
CA PHE A 159 6.57 -11.81 -13.90
C PHE A 159 5.67 -13.06 -13.86
N GLU A 160 6.28 -14.24 -13.79
CA GLU A 160 5.59 -15.53 -13.76
C GLU A 160 4.78 -15.69 -12.47
N GLU A 161 5.41 -15.38 -11.32
CA GLU A 161 4.75 -15.43 -10.02
C GLU A 161 3.60 -14.42 -9.93
N LEU A 162 3.79 -13.19 -10.44
CA LEU A 162 2.74 -12.19 -10.48
C LEU A 162 1.55 -12.66 -11.34
N LYS A 163 1.84 -13.26 -12.50
CA LYS A 163 0.83 -13.82 -13.39
C LYS A 163 0.07 -14.97 -12.71
N GLU A 164 0.78 -15.89 -12.06
CA GLU A 164 0.18 -16.95 -11.25
C GLU A 164 -0.73 -16.39 -10.14
N MET A 165 -0.21 -15.47 -9.32
CA MET A 165 -0.99 -14.82 -8.26
C MET A 165 -2.24 -14.13 -8.80
N SER A 166 -2.15 -13.51 -9.98
CA SER A 166 -3.27 -12.81 -10.59
C SER A 166 -4.43 -13.72 -11.01
N THR A 167 -4.20 -15.04 -11.19
CA THR A 167 -5.26 -16.00 -11.49
C THR A 167 -6.09 -16.36 -10.26
N HIS A 168 -5.60 -16.08 -9.06
CA HIS A 168 -6.29 -16.38 -7.81
C HIS A 168 -7.50 -15.44 -7.61
N PRO A 169 -8.72 -15.97 -7.35
CA PRO A 169 -9.95 -15.15 -7.32
C PRO A 169 -9.97 -14.11 -6.19
N LEU A 170 -9.16 -14.29 -5.14
CA LEU A 170 -9.06 -13.35 -4.02
C LEU A 170 -7.91 -12.35 -4.18
N ILE A 171 -7.11 -12.41 -5.26
CA ILE A 171 -5.97 -11.51 -5.47
C ILE A 171 -6.23 -10.62 -6.66
N ASN A 172 -6.27 -9.33 -6.42
CA ASN A 172 -6.34 -8.28 -7.43
C ASN A 172 -4.98 -7.59 -7.55
N ILE A 173 -4.40 -7.55 -8.75
CA ILE A 173 -3.14 -6.84 -9.01
C ILE A 173 -3.46 -5.50 -9.63
N GLN A 174 -2.87 -4.42 -9.10
CA GLN A 174 -3.09 -3.05 -9.54
C GLN A 174 -1.77 -2.26 -9.58
N SER A 175 -1.79 -1.04 -10.12
CA SER A 175 -0.58 -0.29 -10.43
C SER A 175 -0.01 0.50 -9.25
N HIS A 176 1.34 0.46 -9.12
CA HIS A 176 2.13 1.30 -8.22
C HIS A 176 3.25 2.04 -8.96
N THR A 177 2.97 2.58 -10.16
CA THR A 177 3.91 3.19 -11.10
C THR A 177 4.80 2.18 -11.86
N TYR A 178 5.70 2.69 -12.72
CA TYR A 178 6.67 1.86 -13.42
C TYR A 178 7.93 1.63 -12.56
N ASN A 179 8.60 2.72 -12.11
CA ASN A 179 9.88 2.66 -11.40
C ASN A 179 9.78 2.96 -9.88
N HIS A 180 8.59 3.19 -9.36
CA HIS A 180 8.36 3.62 -7.99
C HIS A 180 9.10 4.91 -7.58
N PRO A 181 9.06 5.99 -8.38
CA PRO A 181 9.65 7.26 -7.98
C PRO A 181 8.77 8.02 -6.98
N ILE A 182 9.32 9.06 -6.37
CA ILE A 182 8.52 10.06 -5.68
C ILE A 182 7.91 10.99 -6.75
N LEU A 183 6.62 10.80 -7.05
CA LEU A 183 5.96 11.42 -8.21
C LEU A 183 6.03 12.96 -8.22
N THR A 184 6.07 13.57 -7.02
CA THR A 184 6.19 15.03 -6.90
C THR A 184 7.56 15.57 -7.33
N ASN A 185 8.57 14.72 -7.52
CA ASN A 185 9.94 15.09 -7.85
C ASN A 185 10.30 14.81 -9.31
N VAL A 186 9.38 14.25 -10.08
CA VAL A 186 9.63 13.94 -11.50
C VAL A 186 9.01 14.98 -12.43
N SER A 187 9.54 15.07 -13.65
CA SER A 187 8.98 15.92 -14.71
C SER A 187 7.59 15.45 -15.15
N ASP A 188 6.81 16.32 -15.82
CA ASP A 188 5.49 15.94 -16.34
C ASP A 188 5.58 14.78 -17.33
N LYS A 189 6.64 14.75 -18.15
CA LYS A 189 6.91 13.66 -19.09
C LYS A 189 7.17 12.33 -18.37
N GLN A 190 7.96 12.35 -17.30
CA GLN A 190 8.23 11.15 -16.51
C GLN A 190 6.97 10.72 -15.74
N LEU A 191 6.22 11.66 -15.18
CA LEU A 191 4.95 11.36 -14.52
C LEU A 191 3.98 10.65 -15.47
N ASP A 192 3.84 11.14 -16.69
CA ASP A 192 2.99 10.52 -17.72
C ASP A 192 3.49 9.10 -18.08
N PHE A 193 4.79 8.91 -18.25
CA PHE A 193 5.43 7.61 -18.47
C PHE A 193 5.14 6.63 -17.30
N GLU A 194 5.35 7.08 -16.05
CA GLU A 194 5.14 6.24 -14.86
C GLU A 194 3.72 5.69 -14.77
N LEU A 195 2.74 6.48 -15.16
CA LEU A 195 1.33 6.12 -15.10
C LEU A 195 0.87 5.33 -16.31
N SER A 196 1.21 5.78 -17.51
CA SER A 196 0.75 5.15 -18.75
C SER A 196 1.42 3.81 -19.00
N GLU A 197 2.75 3.74 -18.88
CA GLU A 197 3.48 2.50 -19.18
C GLU A 197 3.29 1.43 -18.10
N SER A 198 3.14 1.81 -16.81
CA SER A 198 2.80 0.82 -15.78
C SER A 198 1.42 0.17 -16.04
N LYS A 199 0.42 0.99 -16.36
CA LYS A 199 -0.92 0.48 -16.71
C LYS A 199 -0.85 -0.45 -17.92
N LYS A 200 -0.25 0.03 -19.02
CA LYS A 200 -0.14 -0.71 -20.27
C LYS A 200 0.59 -2.03 -20.09
N PHE A 201 1.74 -2.00 -19.40
CA PHE A 201 2.53 -3.20 -19.15
C PHE A 201 1.77 -4.23 -18.32
N LEU A 202 1.23 -3.84 -17.17
CA LEU A 202 0.50 -4.74 -16.28
C LEU A 202 -0.78 -5.27 -16.95
N SER A 203 -1.53 -4.43 -17.68
CA SER A 203 -2.72 -4.90 -18.42
C SER A 203 -2.37 -5.91 -19.47
N SER A 204 -1.27 -5.74 -20.20
CA SER A 204 -0.80 -6.69 -21.22
C SER A 204 -0.27 -7.97 -20.59
N LEU A 205 0.50 -7.89 -19.51
CA LEU A 205 1.07 -9.05 -18.83
C LEU A 205 -0.01 -9.96 -18.22
N LEU A 206 -1.01 -9.35 -17.60
CA LEU A 206 -2.02 -10.05 -16.81
C LEU A 206 -3.32 -10.32 -17.58
N GLU A 207 -3.49 -9.73 -18.77
CA GLU A 207 -4.71 -9.76 -19.57
C GLU A 207 -5.94 -9.31 -18.76
N LYS A 208 -5.74 -8.26 -17.93
CA LYS A 208 -6.75 -7.70 -17.02
C LYS A 208 -6.76 -6.17 -17.06
N ASP A 209 -7.90 -5.59 -16.65
CA ASP A 209 -7.98 -4.15 -16.45
C ASP A 209 -7.18 -3.73 -15.22
N ILE A 210 -6.28 -2.77 -15.43
CA ILE A 210 -5.52 -2.10 -14.36
C ILE A 210 -6.09 -0.68 -14.26
N ASP A 211 -7.01 -0.48 -13.36
CA ASP A 211 -7.81 0.75 -13.27
C ASP A 211 -7.75 1.45 -11.89
N THR A 212 -7.00 0.85 -10.99
CA THR A 212 -6.78 1.37 -9.63
C THR A 212 -5.29 1.67 -9.42
N PHE A 213 -5.00 2.76 -8.73
CA PHE A 213 -3.65 3.26 -8.52
C PHE A 213 -3.34 3.48 -7.05
N SER A 214 -2.11 3.22 -6.61
CA SER A 214 -1.58 3.66 -5.32
C SER A 214 -0.40 4.61 -5.52
N TYR A 215 -0.41 5.75 -4.81
CA TYR A 215 0.67 6.74 -4.88
C TYR A 215 1.92 6.26 -4.11
N PRO A 216 3.10 6.10 -4.77
CA PRO A 216 4.34 5.78 -4.09
C PRO A 216 4.64 6.73 -2.94
N ASN A 217 5.04 6.19 -1.79
CA ASN A 217 5.31 6.95 -0.57
C ASN A 217 4.15 7.84 -0.09
N GLY A 218 2.99 7.80 -0.74
CA GLY A 218 1.86 8.68 -0.49
C GLY A 218 2.11 10.14 -0.85
N SER A 219 3.15 10.44 -1.64
CA SER A 219 3.50 11.80 -2.05
C SER A 219 2.73 12.19 -3.30
N PHE A 220 1.83 13.15 -3.19
CA PHE A 220 1.02 13.65 -4.31
C PHE A 220 0.51 15.07 -4.05
N GLY A 221 0.16 15.77 -5.13
CA GLY A 221 -0.54 17.04 -5.13
C GLY A 221 -1.62 17.05 -6.21
N SER A 222 -2.16 18.23 -6.53
CA SER A 222 -3.18 18.36 -7.58
C SER A 222 -2.67 17.97 -8.97
N ARG A 223 -1.36 18.15 -9.22
CA ARG A 223 -0.72 17.75 -10.48
C ARG A 223 -0.78 16.23 -10.67
N GLU A 224 -0.33 15.46 -9.66
CA GLU A 224 -0.30 14.01 -9.69
C GLU A 224 -1.72 13.43 -9.74
N GLU A 225 -2.64 14.00 -8.97
CA GLU A 225 -4.05 13.60 -8.99
C GLU A 225 -4.68 13.77 -10.37
N ASN A 226 -4.46 14.94 -11.00
CA ASN A 226 -4.94 15.19 -12.36
C ASN A 226 -4.29 14.24 -13.39
N ALA A 227 -3.03 13.88 -13.21
CA ALA A 227 -2.38 12.92 -14.08
C ALA A 227 -2.94 11.50 -13.89
N VAL A 228 -3.10 11.04 -12.64
CA VAL A 228 -3.70 9.73 -12.32
C VAL A 228 -5.12 9.60 -12.88
N SER A 229 -5.93 10.65 -12.80
CA SER A 229 -7.31 10.63 -13.30
C SER A 229 -7.43 10.42 -14.82
N LYS A 230 -6.36 10.63 -15.59
CA LYS A 230 -6.34 10.35 -17.05
C LYS A 230 -6.24 8.85 -17.35
N TYR A 231 -5.63 8.08 -16.46
CA TYR A 231 -5.29 6.67 -16.69
C TYR A 231 -6.09 5.71 -15.82
N TYR A 232 -6.44 6.10 -14.60
CA TYR A 232 -7.05 5.23 -13.60
C TYR A 232 -8.41 5.74 -13.17
N LYS A 233 -9.26 4.85 -12.66
CA LYS A 233 -10.60 5.18 -12.17
C LYS A 233 -10.59 5.69 -10.73
N CYS A 234 -9.57 5.33 -9.95
CA CYS A 234 -9.41 5.78 -8.58
C CYS A 234 -7.94 5.71 -8.12
N GLY A 235 -7.63 6.43 -7.02
CA GLY A 235 -6.30 6.51 -6.44
C GLY A 235 -6.31 6.34 -4.92
N TYR A 236 -5.42 5.48 -4.40
CA TYR A 236 -5.26 5.18 -2.99
C TYR A 236 -4.02 5.86 -2.42
N THR A 237 -4.18 6.49 -1.25
CA THR A 237 -3.13 7.26 -0.58
C THR A 237 -2.65 6.58 0.70
N THR A 238 -1.61 7.13 1.33
CA THR A 238 -1.17 6.76 2.67
C THR A 238 -1.73 7.70 3.74
N GLU A 239 -2.72 8.52 3.39
CA GLU A 239 -3.38 9.40 4.36
C GLU A 239 -4.16 8.60 5.39
N GLU A 240 -3.74 8.63 6.64
CA GLU A 240 -4.40 7.91 7.72
C GLU A 240 -5.67 8.65 8.18
N LYS A 241 -6.75 8.40 7.45
CA LYS A 241 -8.11 8.91 7.71
C LYS A 241 -9.10 7.77 7.61
N PHE A 242 -10.26 7.92 8.24
CA PHE A 242 -11.37 7.00 7.99
C PHE A 242 -11.95 7.25 6.60
N VAL A 243 -12.26 6.17 5.91
CA VAL A 243 -12.95 6.24 4.61
C VAL A 243 -14.35 6.81 4.83
N GLN A 244 -14.76 7.78 4.00
CA GLN A 244 -16.05 8.44 4.08
C GLN A 244 -16.76 8.41 2.73
N PRO A 245 -18.10 8.33 2.70
CA PRO A 245 -18.86 8.48 1.47
C PRO A 245 -18.80 9.94 0.98
N GLY A 246 -18.87 10.14 -0.34
CA GLY A 246 -18.74 11.45 -0.96
C GLY A 246 -17.31 12.03 -0.95
N GLY A 247 -16.32 11.19 -0.63
CA GLY A 247 -14.91 11.56 -0.69
C GLY A 247 -14.37 11.67 -2.11
N ASN A 248 -13.14 12.15 -2.24
CA ASN A 248 -12.44 12.18 -3.52
C ASN A 248 -11.93 10.77 -3.87
N ILE A 249 -12.39 10.19 -4.98
CA ILE A 249 -12.02 8.85 -5.44
C ILE A 249 -10.54 8.74 -5.85
N PHE A 250 -9.85 9.86 -6.10
CA PHE A 250 -8.41 9.88 -6.37
C PHE A 250 -7.56 10.14 -5.10
N ARG A 251 -8.21 10.18 -3.92
CA ARG A 251 -7.57 10.36 -2.60
C ARG A 251 -8.15 9.42 -1.55
N ILE A 252 -8.39 8.17 -1.90
CA ILE A 252 -8.95 7.19 -0.96
C ILE A 252 -7.92 6.91 0.14
N PRO A 253 -8.23 7.18 1.41
CA PRO A 253 -7.28 7.03 2.49
C PRO A 253 -7.09 5.57 2.88
N ARG A 254 -5.88 5.23 3.34
CA ARG A 254 -5.55 3.90 3.89
C ARG A 254 -4.82 4.04 5.22
N THR A 255 -5.00 3.06 6.09
CA THR A 255 -4.23 2.96 7.34
C THR A 255 -3.08 1.98 7.17
N CYS A 256 -1.84 2.46 7.35
CA CYS A 256 -0.64 1.63 7.32
C CYS A 256 -0.59 0.69 8.52
N LEU A 257 -0.31 -0.57 8.29
CA LEU A 257 -0.11 -1.60 9.32
C LEU A 257 1.31 -2.16 9.29
N LEU A 258 1.78 -2.64 10.43
CA LEU A 258 3.14 -3.10 10.68
C LEU A 258 3.12 -4.48 11.36
N ASP A 259 4.29 -5.03 11.68
CA ASP A 259 4.43 -6.31 12.39
C ASP A 259 4.28 -6.21 13.91
N ASN A 260 3.32 -5.40 14.37
CA ASN A 260 2.98 -5.31 15.78
C ASN A 260 1.47 -5.18 15.97
N TYR A 261 0.87 -6.23 16.50
CA TYR A 261 -0.59 -6.33 16.65
C TYR A 261 -1.22 -5.13 17.37
N TRP A 262 -0.71 -4.74 18.53
CA TRP A 262 -1.29 -3.64 19.31
C TRP A 262 -1.06 -2.28 18.66
N SER A 263 0.08 -2.09 18.01
CA SER A 263 0.34 -0.91 17.19
C SER A 263 -0.67 -0.84 16.04
N ASN A 264 -0.96 -1.95 15.39
CA ASN A 264 -1.95 -2.03 14.32
C ASN A 264 -3.35 -1.66 14.82
N LEU A 265 -3.79 -2.21 15.95
CA LEU A 265 -5.08 -1.84 16.52
C LEU A 265 -5.16 -0.36 16.91
N SER A 266 -4.10 0.19 17.46
CA SER A 266 -3.99 1.62 17.75
C SER A 266 -4.10 2.48 16.48
N ARG A 267 -3.47 2.06 15.38
CA ARG A 267 -3.56 2.73 14.07
C ARG A 267 -4.97 2.65 13.49
N ILE A 268 -5.57 1.46 13.50
CA ILE A 268 -6.94 1.24 13.01
C ILE A 268 -7.95 2.16 13.71
N VAL A 269 -7.83 2.38 15.01
CA VAL A 269 -8.70 3.31 15.75
C VAL A 269 -8.31 4.78 15.61
N GLY A 270 -7.28 5.10 14.84
CA GLY A 270 -6.80 6.47 14.63
C GLY A 270 -6.11 7.10 15.84
N ALA A 271 -5.79 6.31 16.88
CA ALA A 271 -5.20 6.80 18.12
C ALA A 271 -3.77 7.31 17.92
N TRP A 272 -3.00 6.74 17.01
CA TRP A 272 -1.62 7.12 16.77
C TRP A 272 -1.46 8.56 16.23
N LYS A 273 -2.50 9.15 15.62
CA LYS A 273 -2.53 10.57 15.22
C LYS A 273 -2.41 11.51 16.41
N VAL A 274 -2.91 11.09 17.57
CA VAL A 274 -2.78 11.83 18.81
C VAL A 274 -1.36 11.69 19.34
N LEU A 275 -0.79 10.50 19.25
CA LEU A 275 0.57 10.24 19.73
C LEU A 275 1.64 10.99 18.92
N LYS A 276 1.48 11.12 17.58
CA LYS A 276 2.37 11.95 16.76
C LYS A 276 2.41 13.43 17.15
N ARG A 277 1.33 13.96 17.75
CA ARG A 277 1.30 15.36 18.22
C ARG A 277 2.09 15.56 19.52
N PHE A 278 2.37 14.49 20.24
CA PHE A 278 3.11 14.50 21.52
C PHE A 278 4.47 13.80 21.43
N ALA A 279 4.84 13.26 20.27
CA ALA A 279 6.20 12.79 20.03
C ALA A 279 7.08 14.00 19.72
N PRO A 280 8.26 14.14 20.37
CA PRO A 280 9.20 15.22 20.12
C PRO A 280 9.74 15.18 18.70
#